data_569cdf48f366dd9e13fcb389eda9305f
#
_entry.id   569cdf48f366dd9e13fcb389eda9305f
#
_cell.length_a   1.000
_cell.length_b   1.000
_cell.length_c   1.000
_cell.angle_alpha   90.00
_cell.angle_beta   90.00
_cell.angle_gamma   90.00
#
_symmetry.space_group_name_H-M   'P 1'
#
loop_
_entity.id
_entity.type
_entity.pdbx_description
1 polymer ?
#
loop_
_entity_poly.entity_id
_entity_poly.type
_entity_poly.pdbx_seq_one_letter_code
_entity_poly.pdbx_strand_id
1 'polypeptide(L)'
;MLTVFGSTALDTIRTPKKTLKNVLGGAATFAAISASFFTKPGLIAVVGSDFPKKYHNTLKKYLDVSGLSLLKGKTFRYDGKYDKNLSVRETLKTELNVLGYFKPSVPKEYQKSDFVYLANNDPVQNTKIIKEFDHVKFSMCDTIEFWIKTKRKDVVKMIKSVDAVVINDEEAKLLTKEDNLIKCAKKIMGWGTRYVVIKKGEHGSLLFYEDLIFPSVGFSLESVLDPTGAGDSFAGAMIGYLASKKKTSISEIKKSIIFGNVMGSFAVERYGLEGLLRLKKSDINKRVKQYEKMVSF
;
A
#
# COMPACT_ATOMS: atom_id res chain seq x y z
N MET A 1 -2.59 7.13 16.66
CA MET A 1 -2.10 5.78 16.26
C MET A 1 -2.39 5.56 14.78
N LEU A 2 -1.61 4.70 14.10
CA LEU A 2 -1.89 4.23 12.73
C LEU A 2 -2.23 2.74 12.78
N THR A 3 -3.27 2.32 12.08
CA THR A 3 -3.58 0.90 11.82
C THR A 3 -3.60 0.62 10.32
N VAL A 4 -2.97 -0.48 9.93
CA VAL A 4 -2.96 -1.00 8.55
C VAL A 4 -3.71 -2.32 8.52
N PHE A 5 -4.73 -2.41 7.67
CA PHE A 5 -5.50 -3.63 7.44
C PHE A 5 -5.29 -4.15 6.02
N GLY A 6 -5.11 -5.45 5.86
CA GLY A 6 -5.03 -6.09 4.55
C GLY A 6 -4.27 -7.42 4.55
N SER A 7 -3.73 -7.80 3.40
CA SER A 7 -3.08 -9.09 3.23
C SER A 7 -1.65 -9.14 3.80
N THR A 8 -1.35 -10.26 4.46
CA THR A 8 0.00 -10.78 4.71
C THR A 8 0.14 -12.11 3.97
N ALA A 9 1.20 -12.30 3.22
CA ALA A 9 1.33 -13.39 2.25
C ALA A 9 2.66 -14.12 2.33
N LEU A 10 2.68 -15.30 1.72
CA LEU A 10 3.90 -16.01 1.28
C LEU A 10 3.94 -15.98 -0.25
N ASP A 11 4.67 -15.01 -0.81
CA ASP A 11 4.67 -14.75 -2.25
C ASP A 11 5.70 -15.59 -3.00
N THR A 12 5.38 -15.90 -4.25
CA THR A 12 6.35 -16.32 -5.27
C THR A 12 6.49 -15.19 -6.27
N ILE A 13 7.71 -14.66 -6.39
CA ILE A 13 8.04 -13.54 -7.27
C ILE A 13 8.98 -14.06 -8.34
N ARG A 14 8.59 -13.90 -9.60
CA ARG A 14 9.38 -14.31 -10.76
C ARG A 14 9.78 -13.09 -11.56
N THR A 15 11.05 -12.73 -11.49
CA THR A 15 11.66 -11.71 -12.35
C THR A 15 12.52 -12.41 -13.41
N PRO A 16 12.93 -11.71 -14.49
CA PRO A 16 13.83 -12.28 -15.50
C PRO A 16 15.14 -12.84 -14.93
N LYS A 17 15.62 -12.24 -13.84
CA LYS A 17 16.90 -12.60 -13.22
C LYS A 17 16.78 -13.63 -12.10
N LYS A 18 15.62 -13.70 -11.42
CA LYS A 18 15.49 -14.53 -10.21
C LYS A 18 14.05 -14.94 -9.93
N THR A 19 13.88 -16.15 -9.40
CA THR A 19 12.62 -16.60 -8.79
C THR A 19 12.80 -16.73 -7.29
N LEU A 20 11.96 -16.04 -6.54
CA LEU A 20 11.86 -16.15 -5.09
C LEU A 20 10.61 -16.94 -4.74
N LYS A 21 10.68 -17.88 -3.81
CA LYS A 21 9.54 -18.69 -3.38
C LYS A 21 9.30 -18.56 -1.89
N ASN A 22 8.02 -18.49 -1.50
CA ASN A 22 7.59 -18.40 -0.10
C ASN A 22 8.26 -17.25 0.67
N VAL A 23 8.44 -16.10 0.02
CA VAL A 23 8.96 -14.91 0.67
C VAL A 23 7.84 -14.13 1.35
N LEU A 24 8.19 -13.45 2.44
CA LEU A 24 7.25 -12.57 3.13
C LEU A 24 6.77 -11.46 2.18
N GLY A 25 5.47 -11.32 2.06
CA GLY A 25 4.81 -10.37 1.17
C GLY A 25 3.42 -9.99 1.65
N GLY A 26 2.60 -9.53 0.71
CA GLY A 26 1.25 -9.02 0.96
C GLY A 26 1.19 -7.50 1.13
N ALA A 27 0.13 -6.88 0.63
CA ALA A 27 -0.02 -5.44 0.54
C ALA A 27 0.09 -4.75 1.91
N ALA A 28 -0.62 -5.26 2.93
CA ALA A 28 -0.52 -4.68 4.27
C ALA A 28 0.87 -4.84 4.88
N THR A 29 1.58 -5.92 4.56
CA THR A 29 2.96 -6.13 5.04
C THR A 29 3.90 -5.07 4.49
N PHE A 30 3.94 -4.87 3.16
CA PHE A 30 4.78 -3.84 2.55
C PHE A 30 4.45 -2.45 3.07
N ALA A 31 3.16 -2.12 3.13
CA ALA A 31 2.69 -0.82 3.60
C ALA A 31 3.05 -0.58 5.09
N ALA A 32 2.78 -1.55 5.96
CA ALA A 32 3.06 -1.41 7.39
C ALA A 32 4.58 -1.32 7.67
N ILE A 33 5.41 -2.12 6.99
CA ILE A 33 6.87 -2.02 7.11
C ILE A 33 7.36 -0.65 6.62
N SER A 34 6.84 -0.15 5.49
CA SER A 34 7.17 1.20 5.01
C SER A 34 6.74 2.29 6.00
N ALA A 35 5.53 2.20 6.55
CA ALA A 35 5.02 3.13 7.56
C ALA A 35 5.84 3.12 8.85
N SER A 36 6.47 1.98 9.19
CA SER A 36 7.22 1.81 10.45
C SER A 36 8.45 2.72 10.58
N PHE A 37 8.94 3.29 9.49
CA PHE A 37 10.01 4.30 9.51
C PHE A 37 9.56 5.66 10.08
N PHE A 38 8.26 5.89 10.13
CA PHE A 38 7.66 7.15 10.59
C PHE A 38 6.94 7.00 11.93
N THR A 39 6.24 5.89 12.14
CA THR A 39 5.50 5.57 13.37
C THR A 39 5.41 4.05 13.50
N LYS A 40 5.15 3.50 14.67
CA LYS A 40 4.91 2.07 14.85
C LYS A 40 3.44 1.76 14.56
N PRO A 41 3.09 1.17 13.38
CA PRO A 41 1.71 0.87 13.05
C PRO A 41 1.23 -0.44 13.69
N GLY A 42 -0.07 -0.52 13.98
CA GLY A 42 -0.79 -1.77 14.22
C GLY A 42 -1.10 -2.48 12.92
N LEU A 43 -0.94 -3.79 12.86
CA LEU A 43 -1.25 -4.62 11.70
C LEU A 43 -2.47 -5.50 12.00
N ILE A 44 -3.54 -5.35 11.19
CA ILE A 44 -4.67 -6.29 11.16
C ILE A 44 -4.55 -7.14 9.90
N ALA A 45 -4.26 -8.42 10.08
CA ALA A 45 -4.10 -9.37 8.99
C ALA A 45 -4.33 -10.80 9.48
N VAL A 46 -4.27 -11.78 8.59
CA VAL A 46 -4.37 -13.19 8.92
C VAL A 46 -3.26 -13.99 8.26
N VAL A 47 -2.73 -14.96 8.99
CA VAL A 47 -1.77 -15.96 8.48
C VAL A 47 -2.20 -17.37 8.86
N GLY A 48 -1.75 -18.34 8.11
CA GLY A 48 -2.01 -19.76 8.38
C GLY A 48 -0.98 -20.37 9.34
N SER A 49 -1.25 -21.60 9.78
CA SER A 49 -0.34 -22.39 10.63
C SER A 49 1.01 -22.73 9.95
N ASP A 50 1.11 -22.53 8.64
CA ASP A 50 2.34 -22.69 7.85
C ASP A 50 3.21 -21.41 7.80
N PHE A 51 2.79 -20.33 8.49
CA PHE A 51 3.54 -19.07 8.46
C PHE A 51 4.84 -19.17 9.24
N PRO A 52 6.01 -18.93 8.60
CA PRO A 52 7.29 -19.14 9.25
C PRO A 52 7.53 -18.22 10.45
N LYS A 53 7.99 -18.80 11.58
CA LYS A 53 8.31 -18.06 12.81
C LYS A 53 9.28 -16.89 12.57
N LYS A 54 10.24 -17.05 11.64
CA LYS A 54 11.17 -15.96 11.25
C LYS A 54 10.43 -14.72 10.72
N TYR A 55 9.35 -14.91 9.94
CA TYR A 55 8.57 -13.80 9.40
C TYR A 55 7.69 -13.17 10.46
N HIS A 56 7.10 -13.95 11.36
CA HIS A 56 6.41 -13.42 12.52
C HIS A 56 7.34 -12.54 13.37
N ASN A 57 8.56 -12.98 13.65
CA ASN A 57 9.56 -12.21 14.38
C ASN A 57 9.96 -10.94 13.63
N THR A 58 10.07 -10.99 12.30
CA THR A 58 10.32 -9.81 11.47
C THR A 58 9.18 -8.80 11.63
N LEU A 59 7.92 -9.22 11.48
CA LEU A 59 6.78 -8.32 11.66
C LEU A 59 6.77 -7.69 13.05
N LYS A 60 6.92 -8.49 14.11
CA LYS A 60 6.95 -8.03 15.51
C LYS A 60 8.04 -6.98 15.80
N LYS A 61 9.17 -7.06 15.09
CA LYS A 61 10.26 -6.08 15.23
C LYS A 61 9.84 -4.67 14.79
N TYR A 62 9.03 -4.56 13.74
CA TYR A 62 8.67 -3.28 13.12
C TYR A 62 7.27 -2.79 13.48
N LEU A 63 6.35 -3.71 13.80
CA LEU A 63 4.92 -3.47 13.91
C LEU A 63 4.39 -3.90 15.28
N ASP A 64 3.24 -3.36 15.64
CA ASP A 64 2.37 -3.98 16.61
C ASP A 64 1.55 -5.06 15.88
N VAL A 65 1.67 -6.29 16.34
CA VAL A 65 1.06 -7.47 15.71
C VAL A 65 -0.11 -8.04 16.51
N SER A 66 -0.67 -7.28 17.47
CA SER A 66 -1.82 -7.70 18.28
C SER A 66 -3.05 -8.03 17.42
N GLY A 67 -3.15 -7.38 16.24
CA GLY A 67 -4.20 -7.66 15.25
C GLY A 67 -3.86 -8.77 14.24
N LEU A 68 -2.70 -9.43 14.34
CA LEU A 68 -2.32 -10.52 13.44
C LEU A 68 -2.93 -11.84 13.92
N SER A 69 -3.96 -12.31 13.21
CA SER A 69 -4.65 -13.56 13.50
C SER A 69 -3.89 -14.78 12.94
N LEU A 70 -3.82 -15.84 13.72
CA LEU A 70 -3.32 -17.15 13.28
C LEU A 70 -4.48 -18.13 13.15
N LEU A 71 -4.74 -18.63 11.95
CA LEU A 71 -5.80 -19.62 11.70
C LEU A 71 -5.22 -20.96 11.25
N LYS A 72 -5.98 -22.05 11.51
CA LYS A 72 -5.63 -23.38 10.98
C LYS A 72 -5.78 -23.38 9.45
N GLY A 73 -4.72 -23.71 8.72
CA GLY A 73 -4.69 -23.75 7.26
C GLY A 73 -3.43 -23.10 6.70
N LYS A 74 -3.42 -22.88 5.39
CA LYS A 74 -2.29 -22.24 4.70
C LYS A 74 -2.45 -20.73 4.68
N THR A 75 -1.35 -20.02 4.76
CA THR A 75 -1.26 -18.57 4.55
C THR A 75 -1.62 -18.22 3.11
N PHE A 76 -2.19 -17.04 2.88
CA PHE A 76 -2.42 -16.46 1.54
C PHE A 76 -1.15 -16.53 0.70
N ARG A 77 -1.30 -16.93 -0.58
CA ARG A 77 -0.18 -17.06 -1.52
C ARG A 77 -0.51 -16.35 -2.82
N TYR A 78 0.47 -15.62 -3.30
CA TYR A 78 0.45 -14.98 -4.59
C TYR A 78 1.67 -15.43 -5.41
N ASP A 79 1.48 -15.80 -6.67
CA ASP A 79 2.54 -16.12 -7.63
C ASP A 79 2.42 -15.15 -8.80
N GLY A 80 3.38 -14.25 -8.92
CA GLY A 80 3.45 -13.23 -9.96
C GLY A 80 4.74 -13.33 -10.76
N LYS A 81 4.60 -13.14 -12.08
CA LYS A 81 5.71 -13.13 -13.03
C LYS A 81 5.78 -11.77 -13.72
N TYR A 82 6.96 -11.19 -13.74
CA TYR A 82 7.26 -9.98 -14.48
C TYR A 82 7.83 -10.29 -15.87
N ASP A 83 7.49 -9.44 -16.83
CA ASP A 83 8.08 -9.44 -18.17
C ASP A 83 9.56 -9.06 -18.14
N LYS A 84 10.22 -9.10 -19.31
CA LYS A 84 11.65 -8.81 -19.46
C LYS A 84 12.03 -7.40 -18.97
N ASN A 85 11.13 -6.45 -19.10
CA ASN A 85 11.37 -5.03 -18.75
C ASN A 85 10.85 -4.66 -17.36
N LEU A 86 10.29 -5.60 -16.60
CA LEU A 86 9.67 -5.40 -15.28
C LEU A 86 8.47 -4.44 -15.28
N SER A 87 7.89 -4.15 -16.44
CA SER A 87 6.79 -3.21 -16.64
C SER A 87 5.42 -3.88 -16.58
N VAL A 88 5.32 -5.12 -16.98
CA VAL A 88 4.07 -5.89 -16.97
C VAL A 88 4.16 -7.04 -15.99
N ARG A 89 3.15 -7.17 -15.13
CA ARG A 89 3.02 -8.26 -14.16
C ARG A 89 1.88 -9.18 -14.54
N GLU A 90 2.19 -10.44 -14.79
CA GLU A 90 1.23 -11.51 -14.96
C GLU A 90 0.96 -12.21 -13.62
N THR A 91 -0.30 -12.40 -13.26
CA THR A 91 -0.70 -13.21 -12.10
C THR A 91 -0.82 -14.66 -12.54
N LEU A 92 0.11 -15.50 -12.09
CA LEU A 92 0.08 -16.94 -12.42
C LEU A 92 -0.87 -17.71 -11.49
N LYS A 93 -0.89 -17.35 -10.21
CA LYS A 93 -1.73 -18.03 -9.20
C LYS A 93 -2.05 -17.13 -8.02
N THR A 94 -3.28 -17.26 -7.52
CA THR A 94 -3.74 -16.65 -6.29
C THR A 94 -4.45 -17.70 -5.45
N GLU A 95 -3.93 -17.98 -4.25
CA GLU A 95 -4.52 -18.92 -3.29
C GLU A 95 -4.92 -18.14 -2.03
N LEU A 96 -6.19 -17.82 -1.91
CA LEU A 96 -6.70 -17.04 -0.78
C LEU A 96 -6.47 -17.75 0.56
N ASN A 97 -6.63 -19.08 0.60
CA ASN A 97 -6.42 -19.89 1.81
C ASN A 97 -7.14 -19.28 3.03
N VAL A 98 -6.46 -19.09 4.17
CA VAL A 98 -7.08 -18.51 5.37
C VAL A 98 -7.65 -17.10 5.15
N LEU A 99 -7.11 -16.32 4.23
CA LEU A 99 -7.61 -14.98 3.90
C LEU A 99 -9.05 -15.04 3.34
N GLY A 100 -9.40 -16.09 2.61
CA GLY A 100 -10.71 -16.23 1.97
C GLY A 100 -11.88 -16.41 2.94
N TYR A 101 -11.63 -16.90 4.15
CA TYR A 101 -12.64 -17.11 5.19
C TYR A 101 -12.37 -16.32 6.48
N PHE A 102 -11.35 -15.50 6.48
CA PHE A 102 -11.03 -14.62 7.60
C PHE A 102 -12.17 -13.62 7.85
N LYS A 103 -12.57 -13.50 9.10
CA LYS A 103 -13.51 -12.48 9.57
C LYS A 103 -12.74 -11.48 10.42
N PRO A 104 -12.27 -10.37 9.83
CA PRO A 104 -11.48 -9.39 10.55
C PRO A 104 -12.33 -8.68 11.60
N SER A 105 -11.70 -8.30 12.70
CA SER A 105 -12.21 -7.38 13.71
C SER A 105 -11.10 -6.47 14.17
N VAL A 106 -11.44 -5.26 14.63
CA VAL A 106 -10.47 -4.30 15.15
C VAL A 106 -10.20 -4.62 16.62
N PRO A 107 -8.96 -4.94 17.02
CA PRO A 107 -8.60 -5.07 18.44
C PRO A 107 -8.94 -3.79 19.22
N LYS A 108 -9.32 -3.94 20.49
CA LYS A 108 -9.73 -2.81 21.34
C LYS A 108 -8.68 -1.70 21.37
N GLU A 109 -7.41 -2.06 21.45
CA GLU A 109 -6.26 -1.15 21.45
C GLU A 109 -6.10 -0.37 20.14
N TYR A 110 -6.68 -0.85 19.03
CA TYR A 110 -6.63 -0.20 17.71
C TYR A 110 -7.87 0.63 17.40
N GLN A 111 -9.00 0.44 18.11
CA GLN A 111 -10.26 1.14 17.82
C GLN A 111 -10.12 2.65 17.85
N LYS A 112 -9.20 3.19 18.65
CA LYS A 112 -8.88 4.63 18.76
C LYS A 112 -7.79 5.09 17.80
N SER A 113 -7.56 4.38 16.70
CA SER A 113 -6.58 4.81 15.71
C SER A 113 -7.04 6.03 14.93
N ASP A 114 -6.25 7.11 14.98
CA ASP A 114 -6.52 8.34 14.24
C ASP A 114 -6.33 8.18 12.72
N PHE A 115 -5.45 7.25 12.32
CA PHE A 115 -5.08 7.01 10.92
C PHE A 115 -5.30 5.55 10.58
N VAL A 116 -5.99 5.29 9.46
CA VAL A 116 -6.31 3.94 9.01
C VAL A 116 -5.97 3.78 7.54
N TYR A 117 -5.21 2.74 7.22
CA TYR A 117 -4.96 2.34 5.85
C TYR A 117 -5.57 0.98 5.55
N LEU A 118 -6.50 0.97 4.62
CA LEU A 118 -7.13 -0.22 4.06
C LEU A 118 -6.33 -0.64 2.83
N ALA A 119 -5.28 -1.43 3.04
CA ALA A 119 -4.46 -1.97 1.96
C ALA A 119 -5.28 -2.97 1.12
N ASN A 120 -4.75 -3.34 -0.04
CA ASN A 120 -5.42 -4.26 -0.94
C ASN A 120 -5.92 -5.52 -0.24
N ASN A 121 -7.25 -5.67 -0.23
CA ASN A 121 -8.00 -6.79 0.31
C ASN A 121 -9.43 -6.77 -0.26
N ASP A 122 -10.30 -7.73 0.14
CA ASP A 122 -11.72 -7.73 -0.24
C ASP A 122 -12.39 -6.38 0.14
N PRO A 123 -12.90 -5.61 -0.84
CA PRO A 123 -13.49 -4.29 -0.58
C PRO A 123 -14.70 -4.34 0.34
N VAL A 124 -15.41 -5.47 0.41
CA VAL A 124 -16.52 -5.66 1.37
C VAL A 124 -15.99 -5.71 2.80
N GLN A 125 -14.89 -6.42 3.03
CA GLN A 125 -14.24 -6.46 4.35
C GLN A 125 -13.66 -5.09 4.71
N ASN A 126 -12.99 -4.41 3.77
CA ASN A 126 -12.47 -3.06 3.97
C ASN A 126 -13.58 -2.07 4.38
N THR A 127 -14.74 -2.12 3.70
CA THR A 127 -15.90 -1.25 4.02
C THR A 127 -16.54 -1.58 5.37
N LYS A 128 -16.44 -2.82 5.84
CA LYS A 128 -16.96 -3.22 7.16
C LYS A 128 -16.01 -2.78 8.27
N ILE A 129 -14.72 -3.10 8.14
CA ILE A 129 -13.76 -2.91 9.23
C ILE A 129 -13.52 -1.43 9.54
N ILE A 130 -13.58 -0.52 8.54
CA ILE A 130 -13.42 0.92 8.78
C ILE A 130 -14.45 1.48 9.76
N LYS A 131 -15.63 0.87 9.84
CA LYS A 131 -16.72 1.28 10.74
C LYS A 131 -16.53 0.82 12.19
N GLU A 132 -15.56 -0.04 12.46
CA GLU A 132 -15.24 -0.52 13.81
C GLU A 132 -14.26 0.40 14.56
N PHE A 133 -13.73 1.44 13.89
CA PHE A 133 -12.91 2.46 14.52
C PHE A 133 -13.78 3.57 15.12
N ASP A 134 -13.47 3.99 16.33
CA ASP A 134 -14.28 4.98 17.07
C ASP A 134 -14.24 6.37 16.42
N HIS A 135 -13.04 6.81 16.03
CA HIS A 135 -12.83 8.14 15.44
C HIS A 135 -11.58 8.16 14.58
N VAL A 136 -11.77 8.23 13.27
CA VAL A 136 -10.68 8.29 12.30
C VAL A 136 -10.51 9.72 11.80
N LYS A 137 -9.30 10.28 11.96
CA LYS A 137 -8.95 11.63 11.46
C LYS A 137 -8.61 11.59 9.97
N PHE A 138 -8.03 10.49 9.52
CA PHE A 138 -7.70 10.30 8.12
C PHE A 138 -7.63 8.82 7.77
N SER A 139 -8.34 8.47 6.73
CA SER A 139 -8.40 7.12 6.19
C SER A 139 -7.99 7.08 4.72
N MET A 140 -7.35 5.99 4.34
CA MET A 140 -6.86 5.80 2.98
C MET A 140 -7.08 4.36 2.55
N CYS A 141 -7.40 4.15 1.28
CA CYS A 141 -7.48 2.81 0.70
C CYS A 141 -6.71 2.70 -0.61
N ASP A 142 -6.50 1.45 -0.99
CA ASP A 142 -5.98 1.06 -2.29
C ASP A 142 -6.79 -0.16 -2.80
N THR A 143 -6.59 -0.55 -4.06
CA THR A 143 -7.26 -1.70 -4.67
C THR A 143 -6.37 -2.29 -5.77
N ILE A 144 -6.80 -3.39 -6.39
CA ILE A 144 -6.14 -3.97 -7.55
C ILE A 144 -7.15 -4.32 -8.64
N GLU A 145 -6.64 -4.53 -9.84
CA GLU A 145 -7.40 -4.93 -11.02
C GLU A 145 -8.40 -6.07 -10.74
N PHE A 146 -7.99 -7.10 -9.97
CA PHE A 146 -8.85 -8.22 -9.61
C PHE A 146 -10.16 -7.79 -8.96
N TRP A 147 -10.10 -6.91 -7.96
CA TRP A 147 -11.30 -6.42 -7.28
C TRP A 147 -12.11 -5.48 -8.16
N ILE A 148 -11.45 -4.65 -8.96
CA ILE A 148 -12.12 -3.77 -9.93
C ILE A 148 -12.94 -4.59 -10.93
N LYS A 149 -12.38 -5.69 -11.44
CA LYS A 149 -13.07 -6.57 -12.38
C LYS A 149 -14.19 -7.40 -11.75
N THR A 150 -14.00 -7.87 -10.51
CA THR A 150 -14.93 -8.83 -9.88
C THR A 150 -15.95 -8.20 -8.93
N LYS A 151 -15.59 -7.09 -8.28
CA LYS A 151 -16.40 -6.42 -7.23
C LYS A 151 -16.43 -4.89 -7.39
N ARG A 152 -16.51 -4.39 -8.61
CA ARG A 152 -16.43 -2.93 -8.89
C ARG A 152 -17.35 -2.08 -8.02
N LYS A 153 -18.61 -2.51 -7.80
CA LYS A 153 -19.58 -1.77 -6.97
C LYS A 153 -19.10 -1.65 -5.52
N ASP A 154 -18.46 -2.68 -4.99
CA ASP A 154 -17.94 -2.69 -3.62
C ASP A 154 -16.64 -1.90 -3.51
N VAL A 155 -15.78 -1.90 -4.55
CA VAL A 155 -14.63 -0.97 -4.64
C VAL A 155 -15.08 0.47 -4.57
N VAL A 156 -16.12 0.87 -5.33
CA VAL A 156 -16.69 2.22 -5.26
C VAL A 156 -17.25 2.53 -3.86
N LYS A 157 -17.92 1.58 -3.20
CA LYS A 157 -18.41 1.76 -1.81
C LYS A 157 -17.25 1.96 -0.83
N MET A 158 -16.17 1.19 -0.98
CA MET A 158 -14.97 1.33 -0.16
C MET A 158 -14.34 2.72 -0.35
N ILE A 159 -14.17 3.18 -1.59
CA ILE A 159 -13.63 4.52 -1.89
C ILE A 159 -14.47 5.62 -1.27
N LYS A 160 -15.81 5.50 -1.29
CA LYS A 160 -16.73 6.44 -0.62
C LYS A 160 -16.57 6.50 0.90
N SER A 161 -16.02 5.46 1.52
CA SER A 161 -15.90 5.36 2.98
C SER A 161 -14.56 5.87 3.54
N VAL A 162 -13.68 6.41 2.68
CA VAL A 162 -12.35 6.88 3.07
C VAL A 162 -12.05 8.29 2.54
N ASP A 163 -11.10 8.97 3.18
CA ASP A 163 -10.69 10.32 2.78
C ASP A 163 -9.83 10.33 1.52
N ALA A 164 -9.01 9.29 1.31
CA ALA A 164 -8.09 9.21 0.19
C ALA A 164 -8.09 7.82 -0.47
N VAL A 165 -7.91 7.80 -1.79
CA VAL A 165 -7.57 6.59 -2.53
C VAL A 165 -6.21 6.74 -3.21
N VAL A 166 -5.39 5.69 -3.12
CA VAL A 166 -4.08 5.59 -3.77
C VAL A 166 -4.13 4.42 -4.75
N ILE A 167 -4.13 4.71 -6.04
CA ILE A 167 -4.40 3.75 -7.13
C ILE A 167 -3.37 3.96 -8.25
N ASN A 168 -3.06 2.96 -9.06
CA ASN A 168 -2.24 3.19 -10.23
C ASN A 168 -3.07 3.69 -11.43
N ASP A 169 -2.41 4.14 -12.48
CA ASP A 169 -3.06 4.72 -13.67
C ASP A 169 -3.91 3.70 -14.43
N GLU A 170 -3.46 2.47 -14.58
CA GLU A 170 -4.22 1.40 -15.24
C GLU A 170 -5.48 1.04 -14.43
N GLU A 171 -5.34 0.91 -13.12
CA GLU A 171 -6.47 0.67 -12.22
C GLU A 171 -7.47 1.83 -12.24
N ALA A 172 -6.98 3.08 -12.28
CA ALA A 172 -7.84 4.27 -12.36
C ALA A 172 -8.65 4.29 -13.65
N LYS A 173 -8.02 4.02 -14.80
CA LYS A 173 -8.69 3.90 -16.10
C LYS A 173 -9.72 2.77 -16.11
N LEU A 174 -9.31 1.58 -15.64
CA LEU A 174 -10.19 0.40 -15.57
C LEU A 174 -11.42 0.65 -14.69
N LEU A 175 -11.22 1.26 -13.53
CA LEU A 175 -12.27 1.53 -12.56
C LEU A 175 -13.28 2.56 -13.06
N THR A 176 -12.80 3.61 -13.73
CA THR A 176 -13.62 4.73 -14.18
C THR A 176 -14.15 4.58 -15.59
N LYS A 177 -13.49 3.76 -16.42
CA LYS A 177 -13.70 3.66 -17.87
C LYS A 177 -13.41 4.99 -18.59
N GLU A 178 -12.40 5.69 -18.13
CA GLU A 178 -11.88 6.94 -18.71
C GLU A 178 -10.40 6.74 -19.05
N ASP A 179 -9.92 7.26 -20.17
CA ASP A 179 -8.50 7.18 -20.56
C ASP A 179 -7.66 8.31 -19.97
N ASN A 180 -8.28 9.47 -19.78
CA ASN A 180 -7.62 10.66 -19.24
C ASN A 180 -7.62 10.66 -17.71
N LEU A 181 -6.43 10.74 -17.10
CA LEU A 181 -6.26 10.62 -15.64
C LEU A 181 -6.95 11.75 -14.86
N ILE A 182 -7.09 12.94 -15.44
CA ILE A 182 -7.84 14.05 -14.81
C ILE A 182 -9.33 13.69 -14.76
N LYS A 183 -9.89 13.13 -15.85
CA LYS A 183 -11.27 12.64 -15.87
C LYS A 183 -11.45 11.47 -14.89
N CYS A 184 -10.49 10.53 -14.82
CA CYS A 184 -10.50 9.46 -13.83
C CYS A 184 -10.60 10.02 -12.40
N ALA A 185 -9.73 10.95 -12.04
CA ALA A 185 -9.69 11.54 -10.72
C ALA A 185 -10.97 12.31 -10.37
N LYS A 186 -11.48 13.16 -11.29
CA LYS A 186 -12.75 13.86 -11.10
C LYS A 186 -13.91 12.90 -10.86
N LYS A 187 -13.98 11.81 -11.61
CA LYS A 187 -15.02 10.77 -11.45
C LYS A 187 -14.93 10.09 -10.10
N ILE A 188 -13.70 9.75 -9.66
CA ILE A 188 -13.44 9.12 -8.35
C ILE A 188 -13.79 10.09 -7.21
N MET A 189 -13.36 11.36 -7.28
CA MET A 189 -13.74 12.38 -6.30
C MET A 189 -15.25 12.60 -6.26
N GLY A 190 -15.93 12.54 -7.40
CA GLY A 190 -17.39 12.60 -7.50
C GLY A 190 -18.13 11.48 -6.76
N TRP A 191 -17.45 10.40 -6.37
CA TRP A 191 -18.03 9.35 -5.51
C TRP A 191 -17.97 9.72 -4.02
N GLY A 192 -17.16 10.72 -3.60
CA GLY A 192 -17.15 11.25 -2.24
C GLY A 192 -15.80 11.20 -1.52
N THR A 193 -14.77 10.57 -2.07
CA THR A 193 -13.41 10.67 -1.51
C THR A 193 -12.83 12.06 -1.79
N ARG A 194 -12.04 12.59 -0.84
CA ARG A 194 -11.48 13.95 -0.95
C ARG A 194 -10.18 14.02 -1.72
N TYR A 195 -9.36 12.98 -1.61
CA TYR A 195 -8.03 12.93 -2.21
C TYR A 195 -7.90 11.72 -3.12
N VAL A 196 -7.42 11.94 -4.34
CA VAL A 196 -7.09 10.88 -5.29
C VAL A 196 -5.62 10.99 -5.63
N VAL A 197 -4.86 9.93 -5.35
CA VAL A 197 -3.45 9.82 -5.72
C VAL A 197 -3.33 8.74 -6.80
N ILE A 198 -2.94 9.14 -8.00
CA ILE A 198 -2.71 8.22 -9.12
C ILE A 198 -1.21 8.01 -9.29
N LYS A 199 -0.75 6.81 -8.98
CA LYS A 199 0.64 6.36 -9.16
C LYS A 199 0.90 6.06 -10.63
N LYS A 200 2.08 6.43 -11.15
CA LYS A 200 2.47 6.26 -12.56
C LYS A 200 3.83 5.56 -12.68
N GLY A 201 4.10 4.62 -11.78
CA GLY A 201 5.36 3.89 -11.75
C GLY A 201 6.57 4.82 -11.64
N GLU A 202 7.53 4.65 -12.55
CA GLU A 202 8.76 5.45 -12.62
C GLU A 202 8.52 6.94 -12.91
N HIS A 203 7.35 7.28 -13.46
CA HIS A 203 6.97 8.67 -13.75
C HIS A 203 6.36 9.39 -12.53
N GLY A 204 6.34 8.76 -11.35
CA GLY A 204 5.87 9.38 -10.10
C GLY A 204 4.37 9.28 -9.88
N SER A 205 3.71 10.37 -9.49
CA SER A 205 2.28 10.36 -9.18
C SER A 205 1.62 11.72 -9.38
N LEU A 206 0.29 11.69 -9.44
CA LEU A 206 -0.57 12.87 -9.48
C LEU A 206 -1.49 12.86 -8.26
N LEU A 207 -1.50 13.93 -7.49
CA LEU A 207 -2.51 14.19 -6.46
C LEU A 207 -3.59 15.09 -7.02
N PHE A 208 -4.84 14.72 -6.78
CA PHE A 208 -6.02 15.52 -7.05
C PHE A 208 -6.76 15.80 -5.73
N TYR A 209 -7.10 17.07 -5.51
CA TYR A 209 -7.84 17.55 -4.36
C TYR A 209 -8.54 18.84 -4.75
N GLU A 210 -9.87 18.89 -4.72
CA GLU A 210 -10.65 20.02 -5.26
C GLU A 210 -10.19 20.35 -6.69
N ASP A 211 -9.83 21.60 -6.97
CA ASP A 211 -9.27 22.02 -8.26
C ASP A 211 -7.75 21.89 -8.36
N LEU A 212 -7.08 21.43 -7.27
CA LEU A 212 -5.64 21.26 -7.26
C LEU A 212 -5.24 19.99 -7.98
N ILE A 213 -4.27 20.11 -8.88
CA ILE A 213 -3.49 18.99 -9.43
C ILE A 213 -2.04 19.20 -9.00
N PHE A 214 -1.49 18.27 -8.20
CA PHE A 214 -0.09 18.31 -7.80
C PHE A 214 0.67 17.15 -8.41
N PRO A 215 1.50 17.39 -9.45
CA PRO A 215 2.39 16.38 -9.99
C PRO A 215 3.61 16.20 -9.08
N SER A 216 4.04 14.96 -8.90
CA SER A 216 5.30 14.62 -8.27
C SER A 216 6.06 13.63 -9.14
N VAL A 217 7.34 13.86 -9.37
CA VAL A 217 8.17 12.97 -10.19
C VAL A 217 8.54 11.70 -9.42
N GLY A 218 8.82 10.61 -10.12
CA GLY A 218 9.44 9.43 -9.52
C GLY A 218 10.89 9.72 -9.15
N PHE A 219 11.42 9.00 -8.15
CA PHE A 219 12.86 9.05 -7.91
C PHE A 219 13.58 8.21 -8.97
N SER A 220 14.40 8.85 -9.79
CA SER A 220 15.11 8.19 -10.89
C SER A 220 16.14 7.19 -10.36
N LEU A 221 16.06 5.96 -10.82
CA LEU A 221 16.96 4.87 -10.47
C LEU A 221 17.67 4.34 -11.73
N GLU A 222 18.93 4.00 -11.58
CA GLU A 222 19.70 3.36 -12.65
C GLU A 222 19.25 1.92 -12.91
N SER A 223 18.75 1.21 -11.88
CA SER A 223 18.31 -0.16 -11.99
C SER A 223 17.17 -0.49 -11.04
N VAL A 224 16.24 -1.33 -11.52
CA VAL A 224 15.16 -1.94 -10.76
C VAL A 224 15.36 -3.44 -10.75
N LEU A 225 15.20 -4.09 -9.59
CA LEU A 225 15.32 -5.54 -9.45
C LEU A 225 13.96 -6.23 -9.31
N ASP A 226 13.04 -5.63 -8.56
CA ASP A 226 11.72 -6.22 -8.25
C ASP A 226 10.70 -5.11 -7.96
N PRO A 227 9.72 -4.87 -8.84
CA PRO A 227 8.69 -3.85 -8.61
C PRO A 227 7.64 -4.23 -7.55
N THR A 228 7.69 -5.48 -7.03
CA THR A 228 6.69 -5.98 -6.08
C THR A 228 6.65 -5.13 -4.81
N GLY A 229 5.45 -4.68 -4.44
CA GLY A 229 5.22 -3.91 -3.22
C GLY A 229 5.65 -2.43 -3.29
N ALA A 230 6.09 -1.93 -4.46
CA ALA A 230 6.44 -0.52 -4.62
C ALA A 230 5.25 0.41 -4.31
N GLY A 231 4.09 0.10 -4.87
CA GLY A 231 2.85 0.85 -4.64
C GLY A 231 2.37 0.78 -3.19
N ASP A 232 2.47 -0.39 -2.56
CA ASP A 232 2.13 -0.58 -1.14
C ASP A 232 3.11 0.19 -0.24
N SER A 233 4.40 0.17 -0.58
CA SER A 233 5.44 0.91 0.14
C SER A 233 5.23 2.42 0.02
N PHE A 234 4.84 2.91 -1.16
CA PHE A 234 4.44 4.30 -1.38
C PHE A 234 3.28 4.68 -0.46
N ALA A 235 2.20 3.91 -0.48
CA ALA A 235 1.00 4.20 0.31
C ALA A 235 1.29 4.11 1.82
N GLY A 236 2.06 3.11 2.25
CA GLY A 236 2.51 2.96 3.63
C GLY A 236 3.33 4.13 4.13
N ALA A 237 4.28 4.63 3.32
CA ALA A 237 5.07 5.81 3.66
C ALA A 237 4.19 7.05 3.77
N MET A 238 3.27 7.25 2.82
CA MET A 238 2.35 8.37 2.81
C MET A 238 1.54 8.44 4.11
N ILE A 239 0.84 7.36 4.46
CA ILE A 239 0.01 7.33 5.68
C ILE A 239 0.86 7.35 6.95
N GLY A 240 2.02 6.68 6.96
CA GLY A 240 2.96 6.67 8.07
C GLY A 240 3.50 8.06 8.39
N TYR A 241 3.88 8.82 7.37
CA TYR A 241 4.31 10.21 7.52
C TYR A 241 3.19 11.07 8.12
N LEU A 242 1.98 11.03 7.56
CA LEU A 242 0.83 11.80 8.06
C LEU A 242 0.51 11.45 9.53
N ALA A 243 0.52 10.17 9.88
CA ALA A 243 0.32 9.70 11.25
C ALA A 243 1.39 10.22 12.21
N SER A 244 2.66 10.27 11.77
CA SER A 244 3.76 10.81 12.59
C SER A 244 3.61 12.31 12.85
N LYS A 245 3.08 13.04 11.88
CA LYS A 245 2.83 14.50 12.01
C LYS A 245 1.51 14.81 12.69
N LYS A 246 0.57 13.86 12.73
CA LYS A 246 -0.80 14.06 13.22
C LYS A 246 -1.53 15.21 12.49
N LYS A 247 -1.16 15.50 11.25
CA LYS A 247 -1.65 16.59 10.42
C LYS A 247 -2.01 16.08 9.02
N THR A 248 -3.10 16.65 8.48
CA THR A 248 -3.65 16.30 7.15
C THR A 248 -3.89 17.52 6.28
N SER A 249 -3.15 18.63 6.53
CA SER A 249 -3.18 19.78 5.64
C SER A 249 -2.66 19.41 4.25
N ILE A 250 -3.09 20.14 3.23
CA ILE A 250 -2.67 19.88 1.85
C ILE A 250 -1.13 19.92 1.70
N SER A 251 -0.45 20.78 2.45
CA SER A 251 1.01 20.82 2.47
C SER A 251 1.61 19.51 3.02
N GLU A 252 1.05 18.95 4.09
CA GLU A 252 1.52 17.68 4.65
C GLU A 252 1.16 16.49 3.74
N ILE A 253 0.01 16.53 3.06
CA ILE A 253 -0.37 15.53 2.04
C ILE A 253 0.64 15.55 0.87
N LYS A 254 1.01 16.73 0.35
CA LYS A 254 2.05 16.85 -0.70
C LYS A 254 3.38 16.26 -0.23
N LYS A 255 3.84 16.61 0.97
CA LYS A 255 5.08 16.03 1.55
C LYS A 255 5.01 14.53 1.71
N SER A 256 3.86 13.99 2.15
CA SER A 256 3.68 12.55 2.30
C SER A 256 3.85 11.79 0.99
N ILE A 257 3.44 12.37 -0.13
CA ILE A 257 3.62 11.82 -1.48
C ILE A 257 5.11 11.76 -1.86
N ILE A 258 5.89 12.78 -1.49
CA ILE A 258 7.35 12.76 -1.71
C ILE A 258 7.99 11.59 -0.94
N PHE A 259 7.61 11.38 0.33
CA PHE A 259 8.05 10.20 1.08
C PHE A 259 7.57 8.90 0.44
N GLY A 260 6.36 8.88 -0.12
CA GLY A 260 5.84 7.76 -0.92
C GLY A 260 6.76 7.40 -2.09
N ASN A 261 7.11 8.39 -2.94
CA ASN A 261 8.03 8.19 -4.06
C ASN A 261 9.40 7.69 -3.60
N VAL A 262 9.94 8.26 -2.53
CA VAL A 262 11.23 7.84 -1.95
C VAL A 262 11.18 6.39 -1.45
N MET A 263 10.15 6.01 -0.70
CA MET A 263 10.05 4.65 -0.17
C MET A 263 9.74 3.62 -1.24
N GLY A 264 8.92 3.97 -2.23
CA GLY A 264 8.70 3.15 -3.42
C GLY A 264 10.01 2.88 -4.18
N SER A 265 10.87 3.89 -4.31
CA SER A 265 12.17 3.73 -4.97
C SER A 265 13.11 2.78 -4.22
N PHE A 266 13.11 2.78 -2.89
CA PHE A 266 13.89 1.81 -2.11
C PHE A 266 13.34 0.38 -2.23
N ALA A 267 12.02 0.22 -2.29
CA ALA A 267 11.40 -1.09 -2.41
C ALA A 267 11.88 -1.84 -3.66
N VAL A 268 12.02 -1.14 -4.79
CA VAL A 268 12.34 -1.75 -6.09
C VAL A 268 13.82 -2.06 -6.32
N GLU A 269 14.72 -1.53 -5.50
CA GLU A 269 16.18 -1.75 -5.63
C GLU A 269 16.63 -3.14 -5.14
N ARG A 270 15.75 -3.88 -4.46
CA ARG A 270 16.03 -5.23 -3.95
C ARG A 270 14.81 -6.12 -4.10
N TYR A 271 15.02 -7.42 -3.90
CA TYR A 271 13.93 -8.40 -4.03
C TYR A 271 13.03 -8.42 -2.79
N GLY A 272 11.73 -8.43 -3.02
CA GLY A 272 10.72 -8.51 -1.97
C GLY A 272 10.90 -7.40 -0.92
N LEU A 273 10.77 -7.73 0.36
CA LEU A 273 10.90 -6.76 1.45
C LEU A 273 12.35 -6.35 1.77
N GLU A 274 13.37 -6.95 1.15
CA GLU A 274 14.77 -6.62 1.48
C GLU A 274 15.10 -5.15 1.28
N GLY A 275 14.50 -4.49 0.28
CA GLY A 275 14.66 -3.06 0.01
C GLY A 275 14.28 -2.20 1.23
N LEU A 276 13.24 -2.58 1.95
CA LEU A 276 12.79 -1.87 3.14
C LEU A 276 13.52 -2.34 4.41
N LEU A 277 13.66 -3.65 4.60
CA LEU A 277 14.22 -4.22 5.85
C LEU A 277 15.69 -3.84 6.11
N ARG A 278 16.43 -3.45 5.08
CA ARG A 278 17.84 -3.00 5.20
C ARG A 278 17.99 -1.49 5.38
N LEU A 279 16.91 -0.72 5.26
CA LEU A 279 16.97 0.74 5.36
C LEU A 279 17.25 1.22 6.78
N LYS A 280 17.96 2.33 6.85
CA LYS A 280 18.09 3.18 8.03
C LYS A 280 17.34 4.50 7.78
N LYS A 281 16.92 5.16 8.83
CA LYS A 281 16.23 6.46 8.75
C LYS A 281 17.12 7.53 8.08
N SER A 282 18.44 7.42 8.25
CA SER A 282 19.42 8.26 7.57
C SER A 282 19.37 8.15 6.05
N ASP A 283 19.13 6.93 5.52
CA ASP A 283 19.09 6.69 4.07
C ASP A 283 17.88 7.38 3.46
N ILE A 284 16.74 7.30 4.14
CA ILE A 284 15.50 7.98 3.75
C ILE A 284 15.72 9.50 3.70
N ASN A 285 16.28 10.07 4.76
CA ASN A 285 16.55 11.52 4.82
C ASN A 285 17.53 11.97 3.72
N LYS A 286 18.55 11.16 3.44
CA LYS A 286 19.51 11.43 2.35
C LYS A 286 18.79 11.44 1.00
N ARG A 287 17.93 10.44 0.73
CA ARG A 287 17.20 10.34 -0.55
C ARG A 287 16.15 11.44 -0.70
N VAL A 288 15.49 11.85 0.38
CA VAL A 288 14.59 13.02 0.35
C VAL A 288 15.34 14.29 -0.07
N LYS A 289 16.54 14.55 0.51
CA LYS A 289 17.37 15.68 0.08
C LYS A 289 17.81 15.57 -1.38
N GLN A 290 18.11 14.38 -1.88
CA GLN A 290 18.40 14.16 -3.29
C GLN A 290 17.16 14.44 -4.15
N TYR A 291 15.98 13.99 -3.73
CA TYR A 291 14.73 14.26 -4.41
C TYR A 291 14.45 15.77 -4.49
N GLU A 292 14.63 16.51 -3.39
CA GLU A 292 14.47 17.97 -3.39
C GLU A 292 15.37 18.65 -4.43
N LYS A 293 16.64 18.21 -4.55
CA LYS A 293 17.55 18.71 -5.57
C LYS A 293 17.14 18.36 -7.01
N MET A 294 16.50 17.21 -7.21
CA MET A 294 16.01 16.81 -8.54
C MET A 294 14.87 17.69 -9.06
N VAL A 295 14.07 18.26 -8.16
CA VAL A 295 12.86 19.03 -8.50
C VAL A 295 13.02 20.53 -8.30
N SER A 296 14.13 20.98 -7.74
CA SER A 296 14.47 22.40 -7.62
C SER A 296 15.11 22.93 -8.93
N PHE A 297 14.84 24.18 -9.27
CA PHE A 297 15.39 24.89 -10.42
C PHE A 297 15.81 26.31 -9.99
#